data_b8daa32bfa51251b76405b00dcc37f20
#
_entry.id   b8daa32bfa51251b76405b00dcc37f20
#
_cell.length_a   1.000
_cell.length_b   1.000
_cell.length_c   1.000
_cell.angle_alpha   90.00
_cell.angle_beta   90.00
_cell.angle_gamma   90.00
#
_symmetry.space_group_name_H-M   'P 1'
#
loop_
_entity.id
_entity.type
_entity.pdbx_description
1 polymer ?
#
loop_
_entity_poly.entity_id
_entity_poly.type
_entity_poly.pdbx_seq_one_letter_code
_entity_poly.pdbx_strand_id
1 'polypeptide(L)'
;MNKFYKAIEEKIKASGYPREISGRDVYNDICDQIDGKENGSYVLLSKFDDDVIFEYHITVMDDEFNLGVLTMRTPEGVFETNFDE
;
A
#
# COMPACT_ATOMS: atom_id res chain seq x y z
N MET A 1 -7.20 2.88 -17.90
CA MET A 1 -7.12 2.86 -16.45
C MET A 1 -6.40 1.62 -15.97
N ASN A 2 -5.54 1.76 -15.01
CA ASN A 2 -4.77 0.63 -14.50
C ASN A 2 -5.63 -0.21 -13.54
N LYS A 3 -5.79 -1.49 -13.88
CA LYS A 3 -6.56 -2.43 -13.03
C LYS A 3 -5.98 -2.55 -11.63
N PHE A 4 -4.68 -2.35 -11.50
CA PHE A 4 -3.99 -2.45 -10.22
C PHE A 4 -4.45 -1.35 -9.26
N TYR A 5 -4.64 -0.13 -9.75
CA TYR A 5 -5.12 0.98 -8.93
C TYR A 5 -6.48 0.67 -8.33
N LYS A 6 -7.38 0.16 -9.16
CA LYS A 6 -8.72 -0.18 -8.72
C LYS A 6 -8.72 -1.32 -7.71
N ALA A 7 -7.87 -2.31 -7.93
CA ALA A 7 -7.75 -3.43 -7.01
C ALA A 7 -7.27 -2.97 -5.63
N ILE A 8 -6.31 -2.07 -5.59
CA ILE A 8 -5.83 -1.49 -4.32
C ILE A 8 -6.97 -0.80 -3.60
N GLU A 9 -7.72 0.06 -4.30
CA GLU A 9 -8.84 0.79 -3.68
C GLU A 9 -9.90 -0.16 -3.14
N GLU A 10 -10.27 -1.16 -3.92
CA GLU A 10 -11.30 -2.12 -3.51
C GLU A 10 -10.89 -2.91 -2.29
N LYS A 11 -9.63 -3.34 -2.23
CA LYS A 11 -9.12 -4.07 -1.08
C LYS A 11 -9.06 -3.21 0.17
N ILE A 12 -8.68 -1.95 0.03
CA ILE A 12 -8.66 -1.02 1.16
C ILE A 12 -10.08 -0.81 1.69
N LYS A 13 -11.05 -0.61 0.79
CA LYS A 13 -12.45 -0.47 1.21
C LYS A 13 -12.96 -1.73 1.90
N ALA A 14 -12.64 -2.88 1.36
CA ALA A 14 -13.07 -4.16 1.93
C ALA A 14 -12.49 -4.41 3.32
N SER A 15 -11.36 -3.80 3.65
CA SER A 15 -10.75 -3.93 4.97
C SER A 15 -11.51 -3.17 6.06
N GLY A 16 -12.43 -2.30 5.68
CA GLY A 16 -13.16 -1.45 6.62
C GLY A 16 -12.54 -0.08 6.83
N TYR A 17 -11.50 0.25 6.06
CA TYR A 17 -10.82 1.54 6.18
C TYR A 17 -11.85 2.68 6.00
N PRO A 18 -11.95 3.62 6.96
CA PRO A 18 -13.07 4.56 7.00
C PRO A 18 -12.90 5.80 6.13
N ARG A 19 -11.75 5.98 5.52
CA ARG A 19 -11.46 7.17 4.72
C ARG A 19 -11.31 6.82 3.26
N GLU A 20 -11.44 7.82 2.39
CA GLU A 20 -11.20 7.62 0.97
C GLU A 20 -9.71 7.63 0.69
N ILE A 21 -9.28 6.79 -0.24
CA ILE A 21 -7.92 6.72 -0.69
C ILE A 21 -7.90 6.38 -2.18
N SER A 22 -6.98 7.01 -2.91
CA SER A 22 -6.79 6.69 -4.33
C SER A 22 -5.78 5.56 -4.47
N GLY A 23 -6.16 4.49 -5.17
CA GLY A 23 -5.23 3.41 -5.47
C GLY A 23 -4.03 3.88 -6.28
N ARG A 24 -4.23 4.88 -7.13
CA ARG A 24 -3.15 5.50 -7.88
C ARG A 24 -2.14 6.18 -6.96
N ASP A 25 -2.61 6.90 -5.94
CA ASP A 25 -1.72 7.56 -4.98
C ASP A 25 -0.88 6.55 -4.21
N VAL A 26 -1.50 5.46 -3.78
CA VAL A 26 -0.81 4.38 -3.10
C VAL A 26 0.25 3.75 -4.01
N TYR A 27 -0.13 3.44 -5.24
CA TYR A 27 0.78 2.83 -6.21
C TYR A 27 1.98 3.74 -6.48
N ASN A 28 1.73 5.02 -6.74
CA ASN A 28 2.79 5.98 -7.03
C ASN A 28 3.71 6.17 -5.84
N ASP A 29 3.17 6.18 -4.63
CA ASP A 29 3.97 6.30 -3.42
C ASP A 29 4.92 5.09 -3.27
N ILE A 30 4.43 3.89 -3.52
CA ILE A 30 5.28 2.69 -3.48
C ILE A 30 6.37 2.78 -4.54
N CYS A 31 6.02 3.15 -5.77
CA CYS A 31 6.99 3.28 -6.85
C CYS A 31 8.09 4.28 -6.50
N ASP A 32 7.72 5.41 -5.90
CA ASP A 32 8.70 6.42 -5.49
C ASP A 32 9.64 5.89 -4.41
N GLN A 33 9.11 5.13 -3.47
CA GLN A 33 9.91 4.62 -2.36
C GLN A 33 10.85 3.48 -2.77
N ILE A 34 10.46 2.68 -3.75
CA ILE A 34 11.30 1.56 -4.19
C ILE A 34 12.31 1.95 -5.26
N ASP A 35 12.25 3.17 -5.76
CA ASP A 35 13.17 3.64 -6.79
C ASP A 35 14.61 3.50 -6.29
N GLY A 36 15.43 2.79 -7.05
CA GLY A 36 16.82 2.54 -6.69
C GLY A 36 17.06 1.43 -5.68
N LYS A 37 16.02 0.74 -5.21
CA LYS A 37 16.19 -0.37 -4.28
C LYS A 37 16.55 -1.65 -5.03
N GLU A 38 17.37 -2.45 -4.39
CA GLU A 38 17.73 -3.77 -4.89
C GLU A 38 16.60 -4.77 -4.65
N ASN A 39 16.64 -5.91 -5.35
CA ASN A 39 15.69 -6.99 -5.13
C ASN A 39 15.70 -7.44 -3.68
N GLY A 40 14.52 -7.70 -3.13
CA GLY A 40 14.38 -8.14 -1.74
C GLY A 40 13.05 -7.77 -1.16
N SER A 41 12.84 -8.13 0.09
CA SER A 41 11.61 -7.83 0.82
C SER A 41 11.83 -6.61 1.71
N TYR A 42 10.84 -5.71 1.70
CA TYR A 42 10.93 -4.45 2.43
C TYR A 42 9.62 -4.15 3.16
N VAL A 43 9.74 -3.42 4.25
CA VAL A 43 8.59 -2.80 4.92
C VAL A 43 8.77 -1.30 4.80
N LEU A 44 7.83 -0.66 4.11
CA LEU A 44 7.88 0.79 3.86
C LEU A 44 6.76 1.48 4.62
N LEU A 45 7.05 2.66 5.12
CA LEU A 45 6.06 3.47 5.83
C LEU A 45 5.76 4.73 5.05
N SER A 46 4.48 5.12 5.04
CA SER A 46 4.05 6.34 4.39
C SER A 46 2.99 7.03 5.25
N LYS A 47 3.12 8.35 5.35
CA LYS A 47 2.17 9.16 6.12
C LYS A 47 1.23 9.84 5.14
N PHE A 48 -0.02 9.39 5.10
CA PHE A 48 -1.01 9.95 4.17
C PHE A 48 -1.76 11.15 4.74
N ASP A 49 -2.02 11.13 6.05
CA ASP A 49 -2.62 12.25 6.76
C ASP A 49 -1.81 12.45 8.04
N ASP A 50 -2.08 13.51 8.77
CA ASP A 50 -1.35 13.79 10.01
C ASP A 50 -1.42 12.62 10.99
N ASP A 51 -2.48 11.84 10.92
CA ASP A 51 -2.78 10.78 11.87
C ASP A 51 -2.91 9.40 11.22
N VAL A 52 -2.56 9.25 9.94
CA VAL A 52 -2.67 7.98 9.23
C VAL A 52 -1.31 7.55 8.69
N ILE A 53 -0.90 6.34 9.06
CA ILE A 53 0.34 5.75 8.58
C ILE A 53 0.03 4.45 7.86
N PHE A 54 0.49 4.34 6.63
CA PHE A 54 0.41 3.12 5.85
C PHE A 54 1.73 2.37 5.95
N GLU A 55 1.64 1.06 6.14
CA GLU A 55 2.79 0.19 6.20
C GLU A 55 2.67 -0.82 5.06
N TYR A 56 3.60 -0.75 4.12
CA TYR A 56 3.60 -1.63 2.96
C TYR A 56 4.59 -2.76 3.17
N HIS A 57 4.12 -3.99 3.06
CA HIS A 57 4.97 -5.18 3.03
C HIS A 57 5.11 -5.61 1.58
N ILE A 58 6.25 -5.31 0.98
CA ILE A 58 6.47 -5.52 -0.44
C ILE A 58 7.70 -6.37 -0.72
N THR A 59 7.72 -6.93 -1.92
CA THR A 59 8.91 -7.59 -2.47
C THR A 59 9.26 -6.88 -3.78
N VAL A 60 10.51 -6.46 -3.92
CA VAL A 60 11.01 -5.84 -5.14
C VAL A 60 11.76 -6.89 -5.95
N MET A 61 11.46 -7.00 -7.23
CA MET A 61 12.08 -7.95 -8.13
C MET A 61 12.11 -7.38 -9.55
N ASP A 62 13.34 -7.22 -10.09
CA ASP A 62 13.55 -6.77 -11.48
C ASP A 62 12.79 -5.48 -11.81
N ASP A 63 12.93 -4.48 -10.96
CA ASP A 63 12.30 -3.16 -11.09
C ASP A 63 10.78 -3.16 -10.96
N GLU A 64 10.20 -4.29 -10.56
CA GLU A 64 8.79 -4.41 -10.26
C GLU A 64 8.60 -4.67 -8.77
N PHE A 65 7.38 -4.55 -8.29
CA PHE A 65 7.10 -4.89 -6.90
C PHE A 65 5.84 -5.73 -6.78
N ASN A 66 5.79 -6.51 -5.71
CA ASN A 66 4.60 -7.23 -5.33
C ASN A 66 4.18 -6.75 -3.94
N LEU A 67 2.98 -6.22 -3.82
CA LEU A 67 2.43 -5.79 -2.53
C LEU A 67 1.71 -6.98 -1.90
N GLY A 68 2.26 -7.49 -0.81
CA GLY A 68 1.67 -8.62 -0.11
C GLY A 68 0.64 -8.21 0.92
N VAL A 69 1.02 -7.32 1.83
CA VAL A 69 0.15 -6.87 2.91
C VAL A 69 0.23 -5.36 3.02
N LEU A 70 -0.91 -4.74 3.27
CA LEU A 70 -1.01 -3.31 3.56
C LEU A 70 -1.68 -3.15 4.92
N THR A 71 -0.99 -2.49 5.85
CA THR A 71 -1.53 -2.17 7.16
C THR A 71 -1.74 -0.66 7.25
N MET A 72 -2.93 -0.26 7.65
CA MET A 72 -3.32 1.15 7.75
C MET A 72 -3.61 1.47 9.21
N ARG A 73 -2.76 2.31 9.81
CA ARG A 73 -2.89 2.70 11.22
C ARG A 73 -3.53 4.07 11.31
N THR A 74 -4.67 4.15 11.96
CA THR A 74 -5.46 5.37 12.10
C THR A 74 -5.93 5.53 13.54
N PRO A 75 -6.40 6.75 13.93
CA PRO A 75 -7.03 6.93 15.25
C PRO A 75 -8.29 6.10 15.44
N GLU A 76 -8.97 5.72 14.36
CA GLU A 76 -10.16 4.87 14.40
C GLU A 76 -9.82 3.41 14.61
N GLY A 77 -8.55 3.02 14.40
CA GLY A 77 -8.11 1.65 14.55
C GLY A 77 -7.07 1.25 13.53
N VAL A 78 -6.71 -0.02 13.54
CA VAL A 78 -5.75 -0.58 12.60
C VAL A 78 -6.50 -1.49 11.63
N PHE A 79 -6.30 -1.25 10.35
CA PHE A 79 -6.93 -2.03 9.28
C PHE A 79 -5.84 -2.71 8.47
N GLU A 80 -6.12 -3.92 8.01
CA GLU A 80 -5.13 -4.68 7.25
C GLU A 80 -5.81 -5.38 6.08
N THR A 81 -5.12 -5.42 4.95
CA THR A 81 -5.60 -6.17 3.80
C THR A 81 -4.44 -6.96 3.19
N ASN A 82 -4.76 -8.15 2.71
CA ASN A 82 -3.78 -9.06 2.12
C ASN A 82 -4.02 -9.15 0.62
N PHE A 83 -2.97 -8.92 -0.16
CA PHE A 83 -3.03 -8.90 -1.62
C PHE A 83 -2.59 -10.22 -2.26
N ASP A 84 -2.11 -11.16 -1.45
CA ASP A 84 -1.61 -12.45 -1.95
C ASP A 84 -2.71 -13.53 -2.04
N GLU A 85 -3.92 -13.18 -1.75
CA GLU A 85 -5.05 -14.13 -1.84
C GLU A 85 -5.63 -14.21 -3.23
#